data_86478512c3ce5b0ff8a0502e98136c5c
#
_entry.id   86478512c3ce5b0ff8a0502e98136c5c
#
_cell.length_a   1.000
_cell.length_b   1.000
_cell.length_c   1.000
_cell.angle_alpha   90.00
_cell.angle_beta   90.00
_cell.angle_gamma   90.00
#
_symmetry.space_group_name_H-M   'P 1'
#
loop_
_entity.id
_entity.type
_entity.pdbx_description
1 polymer ?
#
loop_
_entity_poly.entity_id
_entity_poly.type
_entity_poly.pdbx_seq_one_letter_code
_entity_poly.pdbx_strand_id
1 'polypeptide(L)'
;MSESPTILVIGPTPPPFHGVSVATDAVLNSALRERFRLCHLDLADRRGIQHVDKPDFHDVMLFLNQWWKLLVILRKERPAVAYLPVSQSTTGFLRDSLLMLPAWAAGASVLLHLHGGNFKDWYDGRSFPMKSYVRMVLRRVSCVAVLGESLRHLFAGLVAPDRIAVLSNGIDWPAVHKPAREPGTPQRHRILHLSTLSRLKGASVLLAAIPMVLKIRQDVEFTLAGPWLHERDRGEAEAFVVDHGLSSHVVFAGPISALEHKRSIYSSADLFVFPGVQQEGQPLVVLEAMASGLPVLFTNRGCLRDTVIEGECGLEVRSNDPHHLADRILWFLDHPAEIERMGRNARVRFERFYTSERFVHHLGGLFTLVSRTSRSILRESAMSMASVKGRRFR
;
A
#
# COMPACT_ATOMS: atom_id res chain seq x y z
N MET A 1 17.77 -33.63 1.75
CA MET A 1 17.30 -32.27 2.06
C MET A 1 16.48 -31.80 0.85
N SER A 2 15.19 -31.50 1.01
CA SER A 2 14.40 -30.96 -0.11
C SER A 2 14.91 -29.56 -0.42
N GLU A 3 15.30 -29.30 -1.66
CA GLU A 3 15.71 -27.95 -2.10
C GLU A 3 14.64 -26.92 -1.73
N SER A 4 15.07 -25.78 -1.19
CA SER A 4 14.19 -24.66 -0.88
C SER A 4 13.47 -24.20 -2.15
N PRO A 5 12.15 -24.00 -2.13
CA PRO A 5 11.41 -23.59 -3.32
C PRO A 5 11.89 -22.23 -3.81
N THR A 6 12.06 -22.11 -5.13
CA THR A 6 12.40 -20.84 -5.78
C THR A 6 11.16 -20.00 -5.95
N ILE A 7 11.22 -18.72 -5.55
CA ILE A 7 10.16 -17.73 -5.69
C ILE A 7 10.66 -16.62 -6.62
N LEU A 8 9.93 -16.39 -7.69
CA LEU A 8 10.18 -15.25 -8.58
C LEU A 8 9.36 -14.04 -8.09
N VAL A 9 10.05 -13.03 -7.62
CA VAL A 9 9.48 -11.73 -7.26
C VAL A 9 9.52 -10.84 -8.49
N ILE A 10 8.36 -10.44 -8.98
CA ILE A 10 8.20 -9.54 -10.14
C ILE A 10 7.67 -8.22 -9.60
N GLY A 11 8.44 -7.14 -9.71
CA GLY A 11 7.99 -5.84 -9.23
C GLY A 11 9.10 -4.80 -9.26
N PRO A 12 8.74 -3.51 -9.22
CA PRO A 12 9.71 -2.43 -9.19
C PRO A 12 10.45 -2.37 -7.86
N THR A 13 11.71 -1.96 -7.89
CA THR A 13 12.48 -1.56 -6.69
C THR A 13 12.78 -0.06 -6.72
N PRO A 14 12.98 0.59 -5.56
CA PRO A 14 13.36 1.99 -5.51
C PRO A 14 14.69 2.28 -6.22
N PRO A 15 14.94 3.49 -6.75
CA PRO A 15 13.97 4.54 -7.01
C PRO A 15 13.08 4.27 -8.24
N PRO A 16 11.87 4.87 -8.36
CA PRO A 16 11.23 5.81 -7.45
C PRO A 16 10.61 5.15 -6.22
N PHE A 17 10.51 5.91 -5.12
CA PHE A 17 9.91 5.45 -3.86
C PHE A 17 8.38 5.60 -3.92
N HIS A 18 7.68 4.49 -3.95
CA HIS A 18 6.22 4.40 -3.82
C HIS A 18 5.85 3.08 -3.14
N GLY A 19 4.59 2.94 -2.69
CA GLY A 19 4.17 1.81 -1.86
C GLY A 19 4.55 0.43 -2.40
N VAL A 20 4.41 0.21 -3.73
CA VAL A 20 4.75 -1.08 -4.36
C VAL A 20 6.26 -1.32 -4.38
N SER A 21 7.07 -0.29 -4.74
CA SER A 21 8.53 -0.47 -4.80
C SER A 21 9.13 -0.73 -3.42
N VAL A 22 8.63 -0.04 -2.39
CA VAL A 22 9.03 -0.27 -0.99
C VAL A 22 8.65 -1.67 -0.54
N ALA A 23 7.45 -2.15 -0.86
CA ALA A 23 7.01 -3.50 -0.52
C ALA A 23 7.85 -4.57 -1.24
N THR A 24 8.19 -4.39 -2.53
CA THR A 24 9.05 -5.30 -3.27
C THR A 24 10.46 -5.36 -2.67
N ASP A 25 11.03 -4.22 -2.34
CA ASP A 25 12.35 -4.13 -1.72
C ASP A 25 12.37 -4.82 -0.34
N ALA A 26 11.33 -4.59 0.48
CA ALA A 26 11.17 -5.26 1.76
C ALA A 26 11.12 -6.78 1.62
N VAL A 27 10.43 -7.32 0.59
CA VAL A 27 10.42 -8.76 0.31
C VAL A 27 11.82 -9.27 -0.05
N LEU A 28 12.51 -8.57 -0.94
CA LEU A 28 13.82 -9.00 -1.45
C LEU A 28 14.91 -8.96 -0.39
N ASN A 29 14.83 -8.04 0.56
CA ASN A 29 15.84 -7.85 1.62
C ASN A 29 15.45 -8.50 2.95
N SER A 30 14.38 -9.30 2.96
CA SER A 30 13.87 -9.96 4.17
C SER A 30 14.52 -11.31 4.48
N ALA A 31 14.26 -11.83 5.68
CA ALA A 31 14.60 -13.18 6.13
C ALA A 31 13.92 -14.30 5.29
N LEU A 32 13.07 -13.98 4.32
CA LEU A 32 12.54 -14.98 3.37
C LEU A 32 13.64 -15.65 2.57
N ARG A 33 14.80 -15.02 2.37
CA ARG A 33 15.97 -15.58 1.70
C ARG A 33 16.55 -16.80 2.42
N GLU A 34 16.33 -16.94 3.71
CA GLU A 34 16.75 -18.08 4.51
C GLU A 34 15.90 -19.33 4.25
N ARG A 35 14.63 -19.12 3.85
CA ARG A 35 13.63 -20.15 3.64
C ARG A 35 13.35 -20.46 2.15
N PHE A 36 13.57 -19.48 1.30
CA PHE A 36 13.26 -19.53 -0.13
C PHE A 36 14.44 -19.01 -0.95
N ARG A 37 14.65 -19.60 -2.12
CA ARG A 37 15.53 -19.02 -3.12
C ARG A 37 14.74 -17.91 -3.85
N LEU A 38 15.07 -16.65 -3.58
CA LEU A 38 14.43 -15.52 -4.22
C LEU A 38 15.18 -15.13 -5.49
N CYS A 39 14.47 -15.04 -6.62
CA CYS A 39 14.94 -14.40 -7.85
C CYS A 39 14.04 -13.22 -8.18
N HIS A 40 14.56 -12.19 -8.83
CA HIS A 40 13.87 -10.93 -9.03
C HIS A 40 13.85 -10.52 -10.50
N LEU A 41 12.67 -10.05 -10.94
CA LEU A 41 12.51 -9.33 -12.19
C LEU A 41 12.09 -7.88 -11.86
N ASP A 42 13.02 -6.94 -12.03
CA ASP A 42 12.77 -5.53 -11.79
C ASP A 42 11.90 -4.93 -12.90
N LEU A 43 10.77 -4.34 -12.52
CA LEU A 43 9.85 -3.63 -13.40
C LEU A 43 9.99 -2.10 -13.31
N ALA A 44 10.97 -1.57 -12.57
CA ALA A 44 11.13 -0.14 -12.39
C ALA A 44 11.40 0.57 -13.72
N ASP A 45 10.61 1.61 -14.00
CA ASP A 45 10.98 2.67 -14.94
C ASP A 45 11.69 3.78 -14.16
N ARG A 46 12.95 3.98 -14.47
CA ARG A 46 13.82 4.93 -13.73
C ARG A 46 13.80 6.35 -14.28
N ARG A 47 12.96 6.62 -15.29
CA ARG A 47 12.85 7.96 -15.91
C ARG A 47 12.09 8.97 -15.05
N GLY A 48 11.40 8.53 -13.98
CA GLY A 48 10.65 9.37 -13.06
C GLY A 48 9.14 9.31 -13.26
N ILE A 49 8.41 9.80 -12.24
CA ILE A 49 6.93 9.70 -12.13
C ILE A 49 6.20 10.46 -13.27
N GLN A 50 6.85 11.44 -13.90
CA GLN A 50 6.25 12.29 -14.93
C GLN A 50 5.90 11.56 -16.24
N HIS A 51 6.42 10.35 -16.44
CA HIS A 51 6.23 9.54 -17.66
C HIS A 51 5.21 8.41 -17.50
N VAL A 52 4.66 8.21 -16.31
CA VAL A 52 3.81 7.04 -15.97
C VAL A 52 2.49 7.00 -16.77
N ASP A 53 1.96 8.13 -17.24
CA ASP A 53 0.66 8.21 -17.92
C ASP A 53 0.74 8.38 -19.44
N LYS A 54 1.92 8.40 -20.03
CA LYS A 54 2.11 8.59 -21.48
C LYS A 54 2.96 7.45 -22.05
N PRO A 55 2.32 6.33 -22.48
CA PRO A 55 3.07 5.23 -23.08
C PRO A 55 3.81 5.70 -24.34
N ASP A 56 5.10 5.43 -24.39
CA ASP A 56 5.99 5.77 -25.50
C ASP A 56 6.69 4.50 -26.06
N PHE A 57 7.47 4.67 -27.13
CA PHE A 57 8.23 3.58 -27.73
C PHE A 57 9.23 2.93 -26.75
N HIS A 58 9.77 3.72 -25.84
CA HIS A 58 10.68 3.23 -24.81
C HIS A 58 10.00 2.25 -23.85
N ASP A 59 8.72 2.48 -23.48
CA ASP A 59 7.95 1.56 -22.62
C ASP A 59 7.80 0.20 -23.29
N VAL A 60 7.59 0.18 -24.60
CA VAL A 60 7.51 -1.08 -25.37
C VAL A 60 8.85 -1.81 -25.34
N MET A 61 9.96 -1.10 -25.58
CA MET A 61 11.30 -1.71 -25.54
C MET A 61 11.67 -2.18 -24.14
N LEU A 62 11.33 -1.41 -23.11
CA LEU A 62 11.53 -1.78 -21.72
C LEU A 62 10.75 -3.05 -21.39
N PHE A 63 9.47 -3.13 -21.78
CA PHE A 63 8.64 -4.31 -21.59
C PHE A 63 9.20 -5.53 -22.32
N LEU A 64 9.62 -5.41 -23.57
CA LEU A 64 10.22 -6.51 -24.34
C LEU A 64 11.51 -7.03 -23.67
N ASN A 65 12.35 -6.14 -23.16
CA ASN A 65 13.54 -6.53 -22.40
C ASN A 65 13.19 -7.24 -21.08
N GLN A 66 12.20 -6.72 -20.35
CA GLN A 66 11.70 -7.36 -19.12
C GLN A 66 11.10 -8.75 -19.44
N TRP A 67 10.34 -8.85 -20.51
CA TRP A 67 9.74 -10.12 -20.95
C TRP A 67 10.80 -11.15 -21.35
N TRP A 68 11.84 -10.75 -22.07
CA TRP A 68 12.97 -11.60 -22.39
C TRP A 68 13.71 -12.07 -21.14
N LYS A 69 14.03 -11.15 -20.22
CA LYS A 69 14.64 -11.50 -18.93
C LYS A 69 13.78 -12.48 -18.13
N LEU A 70 12.46 -12.31 -18.15
CA LEU A 70 11.52 -13.24 -17.53
C LEU A 70 11.71 -14.66 -18.10
N LEU A 71 11.73 -14.83 -19.43
CA LEU A 71 11.92 -16.14 -20.05
C LEU A 71 13.23 -16.81 -19.64
N VAL A 72 14.32 -16.02 -19.58
CA VAL A 72 15.63 -16.51 -19.12
C VAL A 72 15.56 -17.00 -17.67
N ILE A 73 14.96 -16.18 -16.77
CA ILE A 73 14.79 -16.53 -15.35
C ILE A 73 13.95 -17.81 -15.22
N LEU A 74 12.80 -17.89 -15.90
CA LEU A 74 11.91 -19.06 -15.82
C LEU A 74 12.61 -20.33 -16.26
N ARG A 75 13.42 -20.26 -17.32
CA ARG A 75 14.17 -21.42 -17.84
C ARG A 75 15.29 -21.86 -16.90
N LYS A 76 16.02 -20.90 -16.30
CA LYS A 76 17.18 -21.17 -15.44
C LYS A 76 16.76 -21.56 -14.03
N GLU A 77 15.86 -20.78 -13.42
CA GLU A 77 15.56 -20.86 -12.00
C GLU A 77 14.35 -21.75 -11.68
N ARG A 78 13.48 -22.02 -12.68
CA ARG A 78 12.27 -22.86 -12.56
C ARG A 78 11.46 -22.55 -11.28
N PRO A 79 10.99 -21.30 -11.09
CA PRO A 79 10.34 -20.91 -9.86
C PRO A 79 9.04 -21.70 -9.63
N ALA A 80 8.80 -22.09 -8.38
CA ALA A 80 7.55 -22.71 -7.96
C ALA A 80 6.41 -21.70 -7.85
N VAL A 81 6.74 -20.44 -7.52
CA VAL A 81 5.79 -19.34 -7.36
C VAL A 81 6.32 -18.10 -8.09
N ALA A 82 5.44 -17.41 -8.80
CA ALA A 82 5.61 -16.05 -9.30
C ALA A 82 4.73 -15.11 -8.47
N TYR A 83 5.36 -14.23 -7.70
CA TYR A 83 4.71 -13.21 -6.89
C TYR A 83 4.83 -11.86 -7.58
N LEU A 84 3.69 -11.18 -7.77
CA LEU A 84 3.67 -9.87 -8.44
C LEU A 84 2.52 -8.99 -7.95
N PRO A 85 2.73 -7.66 -7.91
CA PRO A 85 1.64 -6.71 -7.72
C PRO A 85 0.71 -6.72 -8.91
N VAL A 86 -0.60 -6.56 -8.68
CA VAL A 86 -1.60 -6.43 -9.74
C VAL A 86 -2.04 -4.99 -9.92
N SER A 87 -2.00 -4.52 -11.17
CA SER A 87 -2.40 -3.18 -11.56
C SER A 87 -3.90 -3.01 -11.63
N GLN A 88 -4.37 -1.79 -11.36
CA GLN A 88 -5.77 -1.37 -11.42
C GLN A 88 -6.04 -0.44 -12.62
N SER A 89 -5.28 -0.59 -13.68
CA SER A 89 -5.46 0.11 -14.97
C SER A 89 -5.47 -0.89 -16.11
N THR A 90 -6.03 -0.50 -17.25
CA THR A 90 -6.15 -1.43 -18.41
C THR A 90 -4.79 -1.82 -18.97
N THR A 91 -3.93 -0.84 -19.21
CA THR A 91 -2.57 -1.07 -19.72
C THR A 91 -1.71 -1.85 -18.72
N GLY A 92 -1.80 -1.47 -17.43
CA GLY A 92 -1.10 -2.18 -16.36
C GLY A 92 -1.55 -3.64 -16.23
N PHE A 93 -2.86 -3.91 -16.21
CA PHE A 93 -3.37 -5.28 -16.11
C PHE A 93 -3.00 -6.15 -17.32
N LEU A 94 -3.03 -5.58 -18.54
CA LEU A 94 -2.57 -6.27 -19.74
C LEU A 94 -1.09 -6.61 -19.64
N ARG A 95 -0.24 -5.66 -19.25
CA ARG A 95 1.19 -5.89 -19.02
C ARG A 95 1.40 -7.02 -18.01
N ASP A 96 0.75 -6.93 -16.85
CA ASP A 96 0.91 -7.89 -15.75
C ASP A 96 0.47 -9.29 -16.19
N SER A 97 -0.65 -9.40 -16.94
CA SER A 97 -1.12 -10.68 -17.46
C SER A 97 -0.17 -11.30 -18.50
N LEU A 98 0.48 -10.50 -19.34
CA LEU A 98 1.51 -10.96 -20.27
C LEU A 98 2.77 -11.49 -19.54
N LEU A 99 3.05 -11.03 -18.34
CA LEU A 99 4.12 -11.59 -17.48
C LEU A 99 3.66 -12.90 -16.80
N MET A 100 2.38 -13.05 -16.50
CA MET A 100 1.84 -14.28 -15.90
C MET A 100 1.82 -15.46 -16.86
N LEU A 101 1.57 -15.22 -18.15
CA LEU A 101 1.45 -16.29 -19.16
C LEU A 101 2.68 -17.21 -19.23
N PRO A 102 3.92 -16.71 -19.39
CA PRO A 102 5.11 -17.55 -19.41
C PRO A 102 5.39 -18.21 -18.04
N ALA A 103 5.02 -17.55 -16.92
CA ALA A 103 5.14 -18.14 -15.59
C ALA A 103 4.26 -19.39 -15.45
N TRP A 104 2.98 -19.33 -15.89
CA TRP A 104 2.10 -20.49 -15.93
C TRP A 104 2.61 -21.58 -16.88
N ALA A 105 3.11 -21.20 -18.06
CA ALA A 105 3.69 -22.16 -19.02
C ALA A 105 4.91 -22.89 -18.44
N ALA A 106 5.66 -22.23 -17.57
CA ALA A 106 6.78 -22.82 -16.84
C ALA A 106 6.36 -23.65 -15.61
N GLY A 107 5.06 -23.73 -15.30
CA GLY A 107 4.50 -24.48 -14.17
C GLY A 107 4.53 -23.72 -12.84
N ALA A 108 4.83 -22.42 -12.83
CA ALA A 108 4.80 -21.62 -11.62
C ALA A 108 3.35 -21.29 -11.20
N SER A 109 3.07 -21.40 -9.91
CA SER A 109 1.85 -20.83 -9.31
C SER A 109 1.95 -19.33 -9.23
N VAL A 110 0.85 -18.61 -9.54
CA VAL A 110 0.84 -17.14 -9.50
C VAL A 110 0.14 -16.65 -8.24
N LEU A 111 0.85 -15.84 -7.47
CA LEU A 111 0.35 -15.10 -6.32
C LEU A 111 0.33 -13.60 -6.65
N LEU A 112 -0.87 -13.03 -6.76
CA LEU A 112 -1.06 -11.60 -6.98
C LEU A 112 -1.15 -10.86 -5.64
N HIS A 113 -0.65 -9.63 -5.59
CA HIS A 113 -0.82 -8.73 -4.45
C HIS A 113 -1.41 -7.40 -4.89
N LEU A 114 -2.61 -7.07 -4.39
CA LEU A 114 -3.27 -5.80 -4.68
C LEU A 114 -2.84 -4.74 -3.65
N HIS A 115 -2.17 -3.68 -4.11
CA HIS A 115 -1.73 -2.57 -3.25
C HIS A 115 -2.67 -1.36 -3.26
N GLY A 116 -3.76 -1.40 -4.01
CA GLY A 116 -4.74 -0.32 -4.10
C GLY A 116 -6.15 -0.73 -3.69
N GLY A 117 -7.10 0.22 -3.75
CA GLY A 117 -8.50 0.03 -3.35
C GLY A 117 -9.51 0.08 -4.49
N ASN A 118 -9.11 0.32 -5.76
CA ASN A 118 -10.02 0.64 -6.86
C ASN A 118 -10.23 -0.50 -7.88
N PHE A 119 -9.78 -1.73 -7.59
CA PHE A 119 -9.80 -2.82 -8.58
C PHE A 119 -11.23 -3.12 -9.09
N LYS A 120 -12.20 -3.14 -8.19
CA LYS A 120 -13.60 -3.43 -8.53
C LYS A 120 -14.22 -2.34 -9.41
N ASP A 121 -14.03 -1.07 -9.05
CA ASP A 121 -14.53 0.07 -9.80
C ASP A 121 -13.89 0.13 -11.21
N TRP A 122 -12.57 -0.09 -11.27
CA TRP A 122 -11.88 -0.23 -12.54
C TRP A 122 -12.48 -1.36 -13.38
N TYR A 123 -12.64 -2.55 -12.81
CA TYR A 123 -13.19 -3.72 -13.51
C TYR A 123 -14.62 -3.48 -14.00
N ASP A 124 -15.49 -2.93 -13.14
CA ASP A 124 -16.90 -2.69 -13.46
C ASP A 124 -17.07 -1.63 -14.56
N GLY A 125 -16.15 -0.69 -14.68
CA GLY A 125 -16.12 0.28 -15.78
C GLY A 125 -15.59 -0.26 -17.11
N ARG A 126 -15.24 -1.54 -17.25
CA ARG A 126 -14.66 -2.09 -18.50
C ARG A 126 -15.73 -2.65 -19.43
N SER A 127 -15.37 -2.72 -20.74
CA SER A 127 -16.17 -3.39 -21.76
C SER A 127 -16.29 -4.89 -21.50
N PHE A 128 -17.32 -5.53 -22.05
CA PHE A 128 -17.53 -6.97 -21.90
C PHE A 128 -16.32 -7.84 -22.30
N PRO A 129 -15.64 -7.60 -23.45
CA PRO A 129 -14.45 -8.37 -23.80
C PRO A 129 -13.35 -8.28 -22.76
N MET A 130 -13.09 -7.05 -22.22
CA MET A 130 -12.08 -6.83 -21.18
C MET A 130 -12.47 -7.51 -19.87
N LYS A 131 -13.73 -7.43 -19.46
CA LYS A 131 -14.23 -8.18 -18.29
C LYS A 131 -14.05 -9.68 -18.43
N SER A 132 -14.36 -10.23 -19.60
CA SER A 132 -14.14 -11.66 -19.92
C SER A 132 -12.66 -12.04 -19.82
N TYR A 133 -11.79 -11.22 -20.38
CA TYR A 133 -10.34 -11.42 -20.31
C TYR A 133 -9.84 -11.41 -18.85
N VAL A 134 -10.21 -10.40 -18.06
CA VAL A 134 -9.86 -10.32 -16.64
C VAL A 134 -10.31 -11.58 -15.87
N ARG A 135 -11.55 -12.03 -16.09
CA ARG A 135 -12.06 -13.25 -15.46
C ARG A 135 -11.25 -14.49 -15.86
N MET A 136 -10.91 -14.61 -17.14
CA MET A 136 -10.10 -15.72 -17.65
C MET A 136 -8.73 -15.77 -16.99
N VAL A 137 -8.06 -14.62 -16.85
CA VAL A 137 -6.77 -14.50 -16.19
C VAL A 137 -6.89 -14.84 -14.70
N LEU A 138 -7.83 -14.21 -13.97
CA LEU A 138 -7.99 -14.40 -12.52
C LEU A 138 -8.41 -15.82 -12.12
N ARG A 139 -9.13 -16.56 -12.99
CA ARG A 139 -9.45 -17.97 -12.76
C ARG A 139 -8.21 -18.86 -12.64
N ARG A 140 -7.10 -18.48 -13.27
CA ARG A 140 -5.84 -19.26 -13.27
C ARG A 140 -4.90 -18.83 -12.13
N VAL A 141 -5.18 -17.72 -11.46
CA VAL A 141 -4.35 -17.24 -10.33
C VAL A 141 -4.53 -18.17 -9.14
N SER A 142 -3.43 -18.58 -8.54
CA SER A 142 -3.46 -19.52 -7.40
C SER A 142 -3.93 -18.83 -6.12
N CYS A 143 -3.54 -17.56 -5.89
CA CYS A 143 -3.96 -16.77 -4.75
C CYS A 143 -3.90 -15.29 -5.10
N VAL A 144 -4.83 -14.51 -4.54
CA VAL A 144 -4.81 -13.04 -4.55
C VAL A 144 -4.68 -12.57 -3.11
N ALA A 145 -3.64 -11.81 -2.81
CA ALA A 145 -3.46 -11.14 -1.54
C ALA A 145 -4.04 -9.71 -1.60
N VAL A 146 -4.80 -9.33 -0.59
CA VAL A 146 -5.35 -7.98 -0.39
C VAL A 146 -4.89 -7.43 0.95
N LEU A 147 -4.85 -6.10 1.10
CA LEU A 147 -4.21 -5.44 2.25
C LEU A 147 -5.08 -5.45 3.54
N GLY A 148 -6.36 -5.79 3.44
CA GLY A 148 -7.29 -5.84 4.57
C GLY A 148 -8.53 -6.66 4.24
N GLU A 149 -9.28 -7.06 5.27
CA GLU A 149 -10.52 -7.86 5.12
C GLU A 149 -11.57 -7.10 4.31
N SER A 150 -11.68 -5.79 4.52
CA SER A 150 -12.60 -4.92 3.76
C SER A 150 -12.32 -4.89 2.25
N LEU A 151 -11.11 -5.29 1.80
CA LEU A 151 -10.76 -5.30 0.38
C LEU A 151 -11.04 -6.65 -0.31
N ARG A 152 -11.46 -7.70 0.40
CA ARG A 152 -11.82 -8.99 -0.21
C ARG A 152 -12.94 -8.86 -1.25
N HIS A 153 -13.89 -7.97 -1.01
CA HIS A 153 -15.01 -7.72 -1.91
C HIS A 153 -14.58 -7.27 -3.32
N LEU A 154 -13.37 -6.68 -3.46
CA LEU A 154 -12.85 -6.24 -4.75
C LEU A 154 -12.69 -7.39 -5.76
N PHE A 155 -12.56 -8.62 -5.29
CA PHE A 155 -12.46 -9.82 -6.11
C PHE A 155 -13.68 -10.75 -6.00
N ALA A 156 -14.76 -10.28 -5.36
CA ALA A 156 -16.00 -11.07 -5.24
C ALA A 156 -16.56 -11.44 -6.62
N GLY A 157 -16.84 -12.73 -6.85
CA GLY A 157 -17.29 -13.26 -8.13
C GLY A 157 -16.20 -13.37 -9.22
N LEU A 158 -14.97 -12.93 -8.94
CA LEU A 158 -13.82 -13.04 -9.85
C LEU A 158 -12.84 -14.13 -9.43
N VAL A 159 -12.63 -14.28 -8.13
CA VAL A 159 -11.74 -15.27 -7.52
C VAL A 159 -12.53 -15.99 -6.42
N ALA A 160 -12.30 -17.28 -6.25
CA ALA A 160 -12.93 -18.07 -5.19
C ALA A 160 -12.47 -17.55 -3.81
N PRO A 161 -13.37 -17.46 -2.80
CA PRO A 161 -13.06 -16.85 -1.50
C PRO A 161 -11.87 -17.49 -0.77
N ASP A 162 -11.67 -18.78 -0.91
CA ASP A 162 -10.54 -19.56 -0.35
C ASP A 162 -9.19 -19.24 -1.01
N ARG A 163 -9.20 -18.58 -2.16
CA ARG A 163 -8.00 -18.10 -2.87
C ARG A 163 -7.75 -16.61 -2.66
N ILE A 164 -8.51 -15.94 -1.79
CA ILE A 164 -8.27 -14.54 -1.42
C ILE A 164 -7.68 -14.53 -0.01
N ALA A 165 -6.43 -14.12 0.13
CA ALA A 165 -5.74 -13.98 1.40
C ALA A 165 -5.63 -12.51 1.82
N VAL A 166 -5.58 -12.25 3.12
CA VAL A 166 -5.23 -10.93 3.65
C VAL A 166 -3.74 -10.91 3.97
N LEU A 167 -3.05 -9.91 3.41
CA LEU A 167 -1.63 -9.66 3.61
C LEU A 167 -1.43 -8.15 3.76
N SER A 168 -1.52 -7.67 4.99
CA SER A 168 -1.30 -6.25 5.30
C SER A 168 0.15 -5.84 5.06
N ASN A 169 0.37 -4.58 4.69
CA ASN A 169 1.72 -4.02 4.62
C ASN A 169 2.41 -4.09 5.98
N GLY A 170 3.73 -4.17 5.95
CA GLY A 170 4.58 -4.06 7.12
C GLY A 170 5.73 -3.10 6.87
N ILE A 171 6.08 -2.33 7.89
CA ILE A 171 7.20 -1.39 7.83
C ILE A 171 8.14 -1.57 9.02
N ASP A 172 9.41 -1.23 8.81
CA ASP A 172 10.37 -1.08 9.88
C ASP A 172 10.33 0.35 10.41
N TRP A 173 9.81 0.49 11.61
CA TRP A 173 9.68 1.79 12.26
C TRP A 173 10.05 1.68 13.72
N PRO A 174 11.26 2.12 14.11
CA PRO A 174 11.68 2.06 15.50
C PRO A 174 10.81 2.95 16.38
N ALA A 175 10.85 2.70 17.68
CA ALA A 175 10.18 3.57 18.63
C ALA A 175 10.70 5.00 18.49
N VAL A 176 9.78 5.95 18.42
CA VAL A 176 10.09 7.37 18.38
C VAL A 176 9.76 7.95 19.73
N HIS A 177 10.73 8.60 20.36
CA HIS A 177 10.48 9.33 21.59
C HIS A 177 9.97 10.72 21.24
N LYS A 178 8.84 11.12 21.83
CA LYS A 178 8.40 12.52 21.75
C LYS A 178 9.48 13.38 22.40
N PRO A 179 9.95 14.44 21.72
CA PRO A 179 10.88 15.38 22.35
C PRO A 179 10.21 16.00 23.58
N ALA A 180 10.98 16.13 24.65
CA ALA A 180 10.50 16.85 25.82
C ALA A 180 10.14 18.28 25.38
N ARG A 181 8.94 18.73 25.72
CA ARG A 181 8.52 20.11 25.43
C ARG A 181 9.26 21.05 26.40
N GLU A 182 9.85 22.12 25.86
CA GLU A 182 10.57 23.08 26.66
C GLU A 182 9.62 23.79 27.67
N PRO A 183 9.95 23.81 28.95
CA PRO A 183 9.16 24.53 29.94
C PRO A 183 9.09 26.03 29.59
N GLY A 184 7.88 26.62 29.61
CA GLY A 184 7.68 28.06 29.36
C GLY A 184 7.39 28.45 27.91
N THR A 185 7.47 27.57 26.93
CA THR A 185 6.99 27.84 25.57
C THR A 185 5.46 27.65 25.51
N PRO A 186 4.71 28.54 24.82
CA PRO A 186 3.28 28.32 24.58
C PRO A 186 3.08 26.97 23.88
N GLN A 187 2.39 26.06 24.57
CA GLN A 187 2.17 24.71 24.03
C GLN A 187 1.11 24.77 22.94
N ARG A 188 1.54 24.68 21.67
CA ARG A 188 0.62 24.44 20.56
C ARG A 188 0.44 22.96 20.34
N HIS A 189 -0.80 22.53 20.12
CA HIS A 189 -1.10 21.20 19.63
C HIS A 189 -0.69 21.09 18.17
N ARG A 190 0.07 20.07 17.81
CA ARG A 190 0.59 19.86 16.45
C ARG A 190 -0.17 18.77 15.73
N ILE A 191 -0.85 19.15 14.66
CA ILE A 191 -1.65 18.28 13.83
C ILE A 191 -0.90 18.05 12.53
N LEU A 192 -0.64 16.79 12.20
CA LEU A 192 0.15 16.38 11.04
C LEU A 192 -0.74 15.73 9.96
N HIS A 193 -0.61 16.21 8.74
CA HIS A 193 -1.01 15.51 7.52
C HIS A 193 0.24 15.25 6.67
N LEU A 194 0.52 14.00 6.32
CA LEU A 194 1.65 13.63 5.48
C LEU A 194 1.16 12.73 4.33
N SER A 195 1.35 13.17 3.09
CA SER A 195 0.98 12.42 1.88
C SER A 195 1.61 13.08 0.65
N THR A 196 1.42 12.50 -0.54
CA THR A 196 1.45 13.30 -1.77
C THR A 196 0.25 14.24 -1.70
N LEU A 197 0.51 15.54 -1.50
CA LEU A 197 -0.53 16.54 -1.26
C LEU A 197 -1.41 16.69 -2.51
N SER A 198 -2.69 16.42 -2.36
CA SER A 198 -3.69 16.54 -3.42
C SER A 198 -5.09 16.61 -2.82
N ARG A 199 -6.07 17.00 -3.62
CA ARG A 199 -7.48 16.98 -3.25
C ARG A 199 -7.95 15.56 -2.89
N LEU A 200 -7.48 14.55 -3.64
CA LEU A 200 -7.84 13.15 -3.42
C LEU A 200 -7.28 12.56 -2.11
N LYS A 201 -6.14 13.07 -1.64
CA LYS A 201 -5.55 12.69 -0.34
C LYS A 201 -6.08 13.52 0.82
N GLY A 202 -6.98 14.46 0.56
CA GLY A 202 -7.71 15.22 1.57
C GLY A 202 -7.03 16.49 2.07
N ALA A 203 -5.96 16.96 1.41
CA ALA A 203 -5.30 18.22 1.78
C ALA A 203 -6.27 19.41 1.77
N SER A 204 -7.14 19.50 0.76
CA SER A 204 -8.17 20.55 0.66
C SER A 204 -9.25 20.44 1.74
N VAL A 205 -9.61 19.22 2.16
CA VAL A 205 -10.58 18.99 3.24
C VAL A 205 -10.01 19.47 4.57
N LEU A 206 -8.73 19.17 4.83
CA LEU A 206 -8.05 19.66 6.04
C LEU A 206 -7.94 21.17 6.01
N LEU A 207 -7.47 21.79 4.93
CA LEU A 207 -7.36 23.25 4.80
C LEU A 207 -8.70 23.95 5.06
N ALA A 208 -9.81 23.42 4.53
CA ALA A 208 -11.13 23.97 4.78
C ALA A 208 -11.61 23.81 6.24
N ALA A 209 -11.12 22.82 6.99
CA ALA A 209 -11.46 22.61 8.40
C ALA A 209 -10.67 23.55 9.33
N ILE A 210 -9.46 24.00 8.96
CA ILE A 210 -8.57 24.80 9.81
C ILE A 210 -9.23 26.09 10.32
N PRO A 211 -9.87 26.94 9.49
CA PRO A 211 -10.53 28.16 10.00
C PRO A 211 -11.61 27.88 11.07
N MET A 212 -12.29 26.73 10.96
CA MET A 212 -13.33 26.32 11.91
C MET A 212 -12.73 25.95 13.27
N VAL A 213 -11.61 25.21 13.25
CA VAL A 213 -10.86 24.88 14.48
C VAL A 213 -10.32 26.15 15.12
N LEU A 214 -9.68 27.04 14.34
CA LEU A 214 -9.04 28.25 14.84
C LEU A 214 -10.02 29.31 15.37
N LYS A 215 -11.30 29.28 14.99
CA LYS A 215 -12.34 30.09 15.63
C LYS A 215 -12.54 29.74 17.11
N ILE A 216 -12.22 28.54 17.54
CA ILE A 216 -12.46 28.01 18.89
C ILE A 216 -11.14 27.86 19.65
N ARG A 217 -10.10 27.36 19.00
CA ARG A 217 -8.79 27.05 19.61
C ARG A 217 -7.67 27.67 18.77
N GLN A 218 -6.93 28.63 19.36
CA GLN A 218 -5.80 29.31 18.72
C GLN A 218 -4.43 28.64 19.01
N ASP A 219 -4.40 27.71 19.94
CA ASP A 219 -3.20 27.00 20.38
C ASP A 219 -2.90 25.76 19.52
N VAL A 220 -3.14 25.85 18.20
CA VAL A 220 -3.01 24.74 17.25
C VAL A 220 -2.11 25.12 16.07
N GLU A 221 -1.27 24.19 15.64
CA GLU A 221 -0.44 24.28 14.46
C GLU A 221 -0.73 23.08 13.54
N PHE A 222 -0.86 23.34 12.25
CA PHE A 222 -1.12 22.32 11.24
C PHE A 222 0.10 22.21 10.32
N THR A 223 0.67 21.01 10.25
CA THR A 223 1.77 20.71 9.31
C THR A 223 1.23 19.83 8.17
N LEU A 224 1.31 20.35 6.95
CA LEU A 224 1.06 19.58 5.73
C LEU A 224 2.40 19.26 5.07
N ALA A 225 2.78 17.98 5.06
CA ALA A 225 4.07 17.50 4.59
C ALA A 225 3.92 16.59 3.36
N GLY A 226 4.86 16.71 2.43
CA GLY A 226 4.93 15.92 1.21
C GLY A 226 4.98 16.77 -0.06
N PRO A 227 5.26 16.13 -1.21
CA PRO A 227 5.23 16.81 -2.51
C PRO A 227 3.79 17.10 -2.94
N TRP A 228 3.56 18.19 -3.62
CA TRP A 228 2.30 18.45 -4.31
C TRP A 228 2.21 17.63 -5.59
N LEU A 229 1.06 17.03 -5.84
CA LEU A 229 0.80 16.28 -7.07
C LEU A 229 0.72 17.24 -8.28
N HIS A 230 0.10 18.41 -8.07
CA HIS A 230 -0.06 19.44 -9.09
C HIS A 230 0.30 20.81 -8.51
N GLU A 231 1.08 21.60 -9.25
CA GLU A 231 1.44 22.97 -8.85
C GLU A 231 0.22 23.90 -8.71
N ARG A 232 -0.83 23.65 -9.47
CA ARG A 232 -2.10 24.37 -9.31
C ARG A 232 -2.70 24.18 -7.92
N ASP A 233 -2.75 22.93 -7.43
CA ASP A 233 -3.30 22.64 -6.09
C ASP A 233 -2.45 23.29 -5.00
N ARG A 234 -1.13 23.40 -5.22
CA ARG A 234 -0.20 24.12 -4.34
C ARG A 234 -0.53 25.61 -4.29
N GLY A 235 -0.62 26.27 -5.44
CA GLY A 235 -0.93 27.70 -5.51
C GLY A 235 -2.28 28.04 -4.89
N GLU A 236 -3.32 27.22 -5.12
CA GLU A 236 -4.62 27.37 -4.48
C GLU A 236 -4.55 27.22 -2.95
N ALA A 237 -3.76 26.29 -2.44
CA ALA A 237 -3.58 26.07 -1.00
C ALA A 237 -2.82 27.20 -0.33
N GLU A 238 -1.74 27.69 -0.95
CA GLU A 238 -0.94 28.83 -0.44
C GLU A 238 -1.78 30.13 -0.42
N ALA A 239 -2.54 30.40 -1.49
CA ALA A 239 -3.46 31.53 -1.54
C ALA A 239 -4.55 31.43 -0.46
N PHE A 240 -5.16 30.24 -0.28
CA PHE A 240 -6.16 30.01 0.75
C PHE A 240 -5.62 30.35 2.15
N VAL A 241 -4.39 29.93 2.46
CA VAL A 241 -3.74 30.21 3.76
C VAL A 241 -3.54 31.71 3.98
N VAL A 242 -3.11 32.45 2.95
CA VAL A 242 -2.91 33.92 3.02
C VAL A 242 -4.26 34.64 3.14
N ASP A 243 -5.22 34.33 2.28
CA ASP A 243 -6.51 35.01 2.23
C ASP A 243 -7.34 34.86 3.52
N HIS A 244 -7.12 33.74 4.25
CA HIS A 244 -7.80 33.49 5.52
C HIS A 244 -6.95 33.82 6.76
N GLY A 245 -5.77 34.42 6.59
CA GLY A 245 -4.90 34.82 7.70
C GLY A 245 -4.33 33.65 8.52
N LEU A 246 -4.12 32.49 7.90
CA LEU A 246 -3.73 31.24 8.58
C LEU A 246 -2.22 31.02 8.64
N SER A 247 -1.40 31.94 8.10
CA SER A 247 0.05 31.78 7.94
C SER A 247 0.82 31.50 9.24
N SER A 248 0.29 31.91 10.40
CA SER A 248 0.89 31.62 11.71
C SER A 248 0.54 30.24 12.29
N HIS A 249 -0.37 29.52 11.64
CA HIS A 249 -0.91 28.24 12.11
C HIS A 249 -0.70 27.09 11.12
N VAL A 250 -0.35 27.39 9.86
CA VAL A 250 -0.19 26.37 8.79
C VAL A 250 1.23 26.38 8.28
N VAL A 251 1.86 25.20 8.29
CA VAL A 251 3.21 24.98 7.78
C VAL A 251 3.14 23.98 6.62
N PHE A 252 3.59 24.39 5.43
CA PHE A 252 3.86 23.49 4.33
C PHE A 252 5.32 23.02 4.39
N ALA A 253 5.57 21.81 4.91
CA ALA A 253 6.92 21.30 5.13
C ALA A 253 7.62 20.79 3.86
N GLY A 254 6.89 20.72 2.74
CA GLY A 254 7.43 20.20 1.48
C GLY A 254 7.75 18.70 1.49
N PRO A 255 8.48 18.21 0.46
CA PRO A 255 8.85 16.80 0.35
C PRO A 255 9.79 16.35 1.47
N ILE A 256 9.50 15.20 2.08
CA ILE A 256 10.32 14.60 3.13
C ILE A 256 11.02 13.37 2.56
N SER A 257 12.30 13.46 2.29
CA SER A 257 13.11 12.37 1.71
C SER A 257 13.92 11.60 2.75
N ALA A 258 14.46 12.30 3.76
CA ALA A 258 15.28 11.69 4.79
C ALA A 258 14.42 11.01 5.87
N LEU A 259 14.73 9.75 6.19
CA LEU A 259 14.00 8.97 7.19
C LEU A 259 14.02 9.64 8.58
N GLU A 260 15.17 10.19 8.98
CA GLU A 260 15.31 10.88 10.27
C GLU A 260 14.43 12.14 10.35
N HIS A 261 14.36 12.93 9.25
CA HIS A 261 13.47 14.08 9.17
C HIS A 261 11.99 13.64 9.25
N LYS A 262 11.65 12.54 8.57
CA LYS A 262 10.31 11.97 8.62
C LYS A 262 9.93 11.53 10.04
N ARG A 263 10.83 10.87 10.75
CA ARG A 263 10.67 10.49 12.17
C ARG A 263 10.48 11.71 13.06
N SER A 264 11.30 12.76 12.88
CA SER A 264 11.20 13.98 13.64
C SER A 264 9.83 14.65 13.51
N ILE A 265 9.27 14.70 12.29
CA ILE A 265 7.93 15.27 12.04
C ILE A 265 6.85 14.47 12.76
N TYR A 266 6.88 13.13 12.68
CA TYR A 266 5.92 12.30 13.41
C TYR A 266 6.09 12.44 14.93
N SER A 267 7.32 12.47 15.44
CA SER A 267 7.57 12.57 16.89
C SER A 267 7.13 13.92 17.48
N SER A 268 7.16 14.97 16.68
CA SER A 268 6.74 16.31 17.10
C SER A 268 5.21 16.50 17.07
N ALA A 269 4.47 15.62 16.39
CA ALA A 269 3.02 15.72 16.26
C ALA A 269 2.27 15.14 17.48
N ASP A 270 1.03 15.58 17.67
CA ASP A 270 0.10 15.06 18.68
C ASP A 270 -1.02 14.22 18.04
N LEU A 271 -1.40 14.56 16.82
CA LEU A 271 -2.49 13.93 16.08
C LEU A 271 -2.13 13.80 14.61
N PHE A 272 -2.40 12.66 14.02
CA PHE A 272 -2.26 12.44 12.58
C PHE A 272 -3.62 12.46 11.89
N VAL A 273 -3.71 13.19 10.76
CA VAL A 273 -4.96 13.37 10.03
C VAL A 273 -4.80 12.88 8.60
N PHE A 274 -5.63 11.92 8.20
CA PHE A 274 -5.64 11.36 6.84
C PHE A 274 -7.08 11.35 6.28
N PRO A 275 -7.62 12.51 5.86
CA PRO A 275 -9.01 12.68 5.43
C PRO A 275 -9.17 12.40 3.93
N GLY A 276 -8.51 11.36 3.41
CA GLY A 276 -8.52 10.99 2.00
C GLY A 276 -9.93 10.76 1.45
N VAL A 277 -10.17 11.19 0.21
CA VAL A 277 -11.47 11.07 -0.45
C VAL A 277 -11.52 9.84 -1.37
N GLN A 278 -10.38 9.46 -1.93
CA GLN A 278 -10.26 8.30 -2.82
C GLN A 278 -10.19 6.97 -2.05
N GLN A 279 -10.48 5.88 -2.75
CA GLN A 279 -10.22 4.53 -2.22
C GLN A 279 -8.71 4.30 -2.10
N GLU A 280 -8.29 3.84 -0.93
CA GLU A 280 -6.91 3.54 -0.64
C GLU A 280 -6.70 2.02 -0.53
N GLY A 281 -5.44 1.58 -0.72
CA GLY A 281 -5.05 0.30 -0.19
C GLY A 281 -4.84 0.41 1.32
N GLN A 282 -3.59 0.29 1.76
CA GLN A 282 -3.17 0.56 3.14
C GLN A 282 -2.05 1.60 3.10
N PRO A 283 -2.34 2.89 3.36
CA PRO A 283 -1.35 3.95 3.29
C PRO A 283 -0.22 3.74 4.30
N LEU A 284 1.03 3.69 3.85
CA LEU A 284 2.18 3.51 4.74
C LEU A 284 2.31 4.64 5.76
N VAL A 285 1.93 5.87 5.38
CA VAL A 285 1.96 7.03 6.27
C VAL A 285 1.04 6.88 7.50
N VAL A 286 -0.05 6.12 7.37
CA VAL A 286 -0.93 5.77 8.50
C VAL A 286 -0.22 4.77 9.41
N LEU A 287 0.47 3.77 8.85
CA LEU A 287 1.26 2.82 9.64
C LEU A 287 2.42 3.52 10.37
N GLU A 288 3.07 4.49 9.71
CA GLU A 288 4.13 5.31 10.28
C GLU A 288 3.61 6.16 11.46
N ALA A 289 2.43 6.76 11.32
CA ALA A 289 1.76 7.50 12.38
C ALA A 289 1.45 6.61 13.58
N MET A 290 0.82 5.44 13.35
CA MET A 290 0.53 4.45 14.38
C MET A 290 1.81 3.96 15.06
N ALA A 291 2.86 3.68 14.28
CA ALA A 291 4.18 3.29 14.76
C ALA A 291 4.85 4.37 15.61
N SER A 292 4.53 5.63 15.36
CA SER A 292 5.00 6.77 16.15
C SER A 292 4.13 7.07 17.37
N GLY A 293 3.10 6.25 17.63
CA GLY A 293 2.21 6.42 18.77
C GLY A 293 1.24 7.59 18.63
N LEU A 294 0.85 7.93 17.39
CA LEU A 294 -0.13 8.98 17.13
C LEU A 294 -1.53 8.37 16.96
N PRO A 295 -2.57 8.95 17.58
CA PRO A 295 -3.93 8.66 17.20
C PRO A 295 -4.18 9.18 15.78
N VAL A 296 -5.11 8.53 15.05
CA VAL A 296 -5.35 8.82 13.64
C VAL A 296 -6.80 9.28 13.43
N LEU A 297 -6.98 10.46 12.82
CA LEU A 297 -8.24 10.83 12.18
C LEU A 297 -8.23 10.35 10.74
N PHE A 298 -9.20 9.55 10.36
CA PHE A 298 -9.22 8.90 9.04
C PHE A 298 -10.62 8.83 8.44
N THR A 299 -10.70 8.79 7.11
CA THR A 299 -11.93 8.46 6.40
C THR A 299 -12.00 6.97 6.13
N ASN A 300 -13.20 6.40 6.16
CA ASN A 300 -13.41 4.98 5.83
C ASN A 300 -13.27 4.76 4.31
N ARG A 301 -12.03 4.65 3.85
CA ARG A 301 -11.67 4.40 2.45
C ARG A 301 -10.66 3.25 2.36
N GLY A 302 -10.92 2.31 1.45
CA GLY A 302 -10.09 1.11 1.32
C GLY A 302 -10.07 0.27 2.60
N CYS A 303 -8.87 -0.08 3.10
CA CYS A 303 -8.74 -0.86 4.35
C CYS A 303 -8.38 -0.01 5.59
N LEU A 304 -8.66 1.31 5.57
CA LEU A 304 -8.34 2.15 6.72
C LEU A 304 -9.07 1.75 7.98
N ARG A 305 -10.35 1.31 7.89
CA ARG A 305 -11.13 0.81 9.03
C ARG A 305 -10.58 -0.53 9.58
N ASP A 306 -9.96 -1.35 8.74
CA ASP A 306 -9.27 -2.56 9.21
C ASP A 306 -7.96 -2.20 9.92
N THR A 307 -7.33 -1.11 9.50
CA THR A 307 -6.03 -0.66 10.00
C THR A 307 -6.18 0.11 11.31
N VAL A 308 -7.07 1.10 11.33
CA VAL A 308 -7.33 1.97 12.49
C VAL A 308 -8.70 1.61 13.07
N ILE A 309 -8.74 1.12 14.29
CA ILE A 309 -10.00 0.78 14.97
C ILE A 309 -10.58 2.04 15.61
N GLU A 310 -11.81 2.37 15.21
CA GLU A 310 -12.60 3.49 15.76
C GLU A 310 -12.69 3.42 17.29
N GLY A 311 -12.40 4.53 17.96
CA GLY A 311 -12.42 4.63 19.42
C GLY A 311 -11.24 3.97 20.15
N GLU A 312 -10.45 3.12 19.45
CA GLU A 312 -9.27 2.45 20.04
C GLU A 312 -7.96 3.13 19.63
N CYS A 313 -7.76 3.34 18.33
CA CYS A 313 -6.52 3.88 17.75
C CYS A 313 -6.72 5.23 17.07
N GLY A 314 -7.94 5.72 16.96
CA GLY A 314 -8.30 6.95 16.27
C GLY A 314 -9.80 7.10 16.11
N LEU A 315 -10.23 8.11 15.35
CA LEU A 315 -11.64 8.38 15.07
C LEU A 315 -11.88 8.51 13.57
N GLU A 316 -13.00 7.96 13.13
CA GLU A 316 -13.45 8.09 11.75
C GLU A 316 -14.05 9.48 11.49
N VAL A 317 -13.76 10.04 10.33
CA VAL A 317 -14.37 11.27 9.82
C VAL A 317 -15.15 10.98 8.55
N ARG A 318 -16.24 11.72 8.35
CA ARG A 318 -17.01 11.63 7.11
C ARG A 318 -16.18 12.12 5.94
N SER A 319 -16.22 11.37 4.83
CA SER A 319 -15.46 11.73 3.65
C SER A 319 -15.94 13.06 3.05
N ASN A 320 -15.00 13.91 2.68
CA ASN A 320 -15.24 15.23 2.09
C ASN A 320 -16.14 16.14 2.98
N ASP A 321 -16.00 16.05 4.30
CA ASP A 321 -16.74 16.84 5.29
C ASP A 321 -15.77 17.60 6.21
N PRO A 322 -15.40 18.85 5.85
CA PRO A 322 -14.51 19.67 6.67
C PRO A 322 -15.09 20.02 8.05
N HIS A 323 -16.43 20.16 8.18
CA HIS A 323 -17.08 20.44 9.45
C HIS A 323 -16.89 19.27 10.41
N HIS A 324 -17.21 18.06 9.96
CA HIS A 324 -17.02 16.88 10.81
C HIS A 324 -15.54 16.63 11.15
N LEU A 325 -14.62 16.95 10.22
CA LEU A 325 -13.19 16.91 10.52
C LEU A 325 -12.80 17.92 11.61
N ALA A 326 -13.27 19.16 11.51
CA ALA A 326 -13.04 20.18 12.52
C ALA A 326 -13.59 19.76 13.90
N ASP A 327 -14.82 19.24 13.97
CA ASP A 327 -15.44 18.74 15.21
C ASP A 327 -14.59 17.64 15.85
N ARG A 328 -14.06 16.69 15.06
CA ARG A 328 -13.22 15.60 15.57
C ARG A 328 -11.85 16.10 16.03
N ILE A 329 -11.27 17.08 15.35
CA ILE A 329 -10.03 17.73 15.81
C ILE A 329 -10.28 18.42 17.16
N LEU A 330 -11.31 19.25 17.28
CA LEU A 330 -11.68 19.93 18.51
C LEU A 330 -11.93 18.94 19.64
N TRP A 331 -12.63 17.84 19.37
CA TRP A 331 -12.85 16.78 20.34
C TRP A 331 -11.52 16.25 20.93
N PHE A 332 -10.52 15.96 20.08
CA PHE A 332 -9.20 15.53 20.56
C PHE A 332 -8.50 16.62 21.40
N LEU A 333 -8.59 17.88 20.97
CA LEU A 333 -7.99 19.01 21.70
C LEU A 333 -8.59 19.20 23.10
N ASP A 334 -9.88 18.87 23.25
CA ASP A 334 -10.58 18.92 24.54
C ASP A 334 -10.40 17.64 25.38
N HIS A 335 -9.85 16.58 24.79
CA HIS A 335 -9.63 15.29 25.46
C HIS A 335 -8.18 14.81 25.33
N PRO A 336 -7.18 15.51 25.90
CA PRO A 336 -5.77 15.18 25.75
C PRO A 336 -5.40 13.78 26.26
N ALA A 337 -6.11 13.26 27.27
CA ALA A 337 -5.93 11.89 27.74
C ALA A 337 -6.28 10.84 26.67
N GLU A 338 -7.22 11.15 25.77
CA GLU A 338 -7.60 10.27 24.67
C GLU A 338 -6.54 10.30 23.55
N ILE A 339 -5.87 11.42 23.31
CA ILE A 339 -4.70 11.51 22.42
C ILE A 339 -3.65 10.49 22.87
N GLU A 340 -3.31 10.51 24.16
CA GLU A 340 -2.31 9.59 24.70
C GLU A 340 -2.78 8.14 24.69
N ARG A 341 -4.04 7.87 25.07
CA ARG A 341 -4.59 6.53 25.14
C ARG A 341 -4.65 5.90 23.74
N MET A 342 -5.27 6.60 22.79
CA MET A 342 -5.40 6.10 21.43
C MET A 342 -4.06 6.01 20.71
N GLY A 343 -3.13 6.92 20.99
CA GLY A 343 -1.77 6.87 20.47
C GLY A 343 -1.00 5.64 20.96
N ARG A 344 -1.07 5.31 22.26
CA ARG A 344 -0.48 4.07 22.79
C ARG A 344 -1.12 2.83 22.14
N ASN A 345 -2.43 2.80 22.01
CA ASN A 345 -3.13 1.69 21.37
C ASN A 345 -2.76 1.53 19.90
N ALA A 346 -2.60 2.65 19.17
CA ALA A 346 -2.15 2.65 17.79
C ALA A 346 -0.75 2.01 17.66
N ARG A 347 0.18 2.36 18.56
CA ARG A 347 1.52 1.76 18.61
C ARG A 347 1.45 0.25 18.89
N VAL A 348 0.70 -0.17 19.90
CA VAL A 348 0.53 -1.59 20.25
C VAL A 348 -0.05 -2.38 19.06
N ARG A 349 -1.07 -1.81 18.39
CA ARG A 349 -1.67 -2.43 17.21
C ARG A 349 -0.69 -2.53 16.06
N PHE A 350 0.10 -1.48 15.80
CA PHE A 350 1.18 -1.51 14.81
C PHE A 350 2.17 -2.65 15.08
N GLU A 351 2.70 -2.74 16.29
CA GLU A 351 3.66 -3.78 16.68
C GLU A 351 3.10 -5.20 16.53
N ARG A 352 1.81 -5.36 16.79
CA ARG A 352 1.15 -6.65 16.70
C ARG A 352 0.91 -7.11 15.26
N PHE A 353 0.64 -6.19 14.32
CA PHE A 353 0.10 -6.56 13.01
C PHE A 353 0.87 -6.02 11.81
N TYR A 354 1.62 -4.90 11.94
CA TYR A 354 2.09 -4.12 10.79
C TYR A 354 3.60 -3.91 10.75
N THR A 355 4.37 -4.68 11.49
CA THR A 355 5.85 -4.68 11.37
C THR A 355 6.29 -5.44 10.11
N SER A 356 7.46 -5.09 9.56
CA SER A 356 8.07 -5.84 8.46
C SER A 356 8.20 -7.32 8.77
N GLU A 357 8.52 -7.68 10.01
CA GLU A 357 8.63 -9.08 10.45
C GLU A 357 7.30 -9.82 10.29
N ARG A 358 6.17 -9.20 10.67
CA ARG A 358 4.82 -9.77 10.52
C ARG A 358 4.46 -9.96 9.06
N PHE A 359 4.71 -8.94 8.24
CA PHE A 359 4.50 -9.03 6.79
C PHE A 359 5.29 -10.18 6.16
N VAL A 360 6.59 -10.25 6.45
CA VAL A 360 7.49 -11.30 5.96
C VAL A 360 7.05 -12.69 6.42
N HIS A 361 6.65 -12.83 7.69
CA HIS A 361 6.13 -14.09 8.21
C HIS A 361 4.88 -14.57 7.47
N HIS A 362 3.88 -13.69 7.29
CA HIS A 362 2.64 -14.02 6.60
C HIS A 362 2.86 -14.31 5.13
N LEU A 363 3.68 -13.50 4.43
CA LEU A 363 4.03 -13.74 3.03
C LEU A 363 4.76 -15.08 2.85
N GLY A 364 5.68 -15.42 3.76
CA GLY A 364 6.35 -16.73 3.76
C GLY A 364 5.38 -17.91 3.92
N GLY A 365 4.32 -17.73 4.73
CA GLY A 365 3.21 -18.67 4.82
C GLY A 365 2.48 -18.86 3.49
N LEU A 366 2.16 -17.75 2.82
CA LEU A 366 1.51 -17.77 1.49
C LEU A 366 2.40 -18.43 0.43
N PHE A 367 3.70 -18.13 0.40
CA PHE A 367 4.64 -18.80 -0.51
C PHE A 367 4.66 -20.29 -0.28
N THR A 368 4.67 -20.74 0.97
CA THR A 368 4.63 -22.17 1.32
C THR A 368 3.33 -22.83 0.84
N LEU A 369 2.19 -22.19 1.11
CA LEU A 369 0.87 -22.68 0.70
C LEU A 369 0.76 -22.84 -0.82
N VAL A 370 1.08 -21.75 -1.53
CA VAL A 370 0.95 -21.70 -3.00
C VAL A 370 1.94 -22.63 -3.69
N SER A 371 3.16 -22.81 -3.14
CA SER A 371 4.14 -23.76 -3.71
C SER A 371 3.74 -25.23 -3.55
N ARG A 372 3.00 -25.58 -2.50
CA ARG A 372 2.47 -26.95 -2.30
C ARG A 372 1.38 -27.28 -3.32
N THR A 373 0.50 -26.36 -3.60
CA THR A 373 -0.55 -26.48 -4.61
C THR A 373 0.04 -26.73 -6.00
N SER A 374 1.12 -26.03 -6.35
CA SER A 374 1.85 -26.28 -7.61
C SER A 374 2.38 -27.71 -7.71
N ARG A 375 2.96 -28.22 -6.64
CA ARG A 375 3.51 -29.59 -6.60
C ARG A 375 2.45 -30.67 -6.70
N SER A 376 1.26 -30.49 -6.14
CA SER A 376 0.15 -31.44 -6.25
C SER A 376 -0.38 -31.51 -7.69
N ILE A 377 -0.60 -30.37 -8.32
CA ILE A 377 -1.05 -30.26 -9.72
C ILE A 377 -0.04 -30.92 -10.68
N LEU A 378 1.25 -30.68 -10.49
CA LEU A 378 2.31 -31.28 -11.31
C LEU A 378 2.38 -32.80 -11.11
N ARG A 379 2.19 -33.32 -9.89
CA ARG A 379 2.15 -34.77 -9.62
C ARG A 379 0.93 -35.44 -10.26
N GLU A 380 -0.24 -34.83 -10.13
CA GLU A 380 -1.46 -35.34 -10.76
C GLU A 380 -1.36 -35.36 -12.29
N SER A 381 -0.79 -34.32 -12.89
CA SER A 381 -0.52 -34.24 -14.33
C SER A 381 0.49 -35.33 -14.78
N ALA A 382 1.55 -35.52 -14.01
CA ALA A 382 2.55 -36.58 -14.30
C ALA A 382 1.95 -37.98 -14.16
N MET A 383 1.11 -38.25 -13.16
CA MET A 383 0.41 -39.52 -12.98
C MET A 383 -0.61 -39.76 -14.10
N SER A 384 -1.33 -38.73 -14.53
CA SER A 384 -2.26 -38.82 -15.69
C SER A 384 -1.53 -39.12 -16.97
N MET A 385 -0.39 -38.50 -17.26
CA MET A 385 0.43 -38.78 -18.44
C MET A 385 1.05 -40.20 -18.41
N ALA A 386 1.45 -40.67 -17.24
CA ALA A 386 1.96 -42.04 -17.08
C ALA A 386 0.84 -43.08 -17.31
N SER A 387 -0.38 -42.82 -16.85
CA SER A 387 -1.56 -43.67 -17.08
C SER A 387 -1.96 -43.76 -18.56
N VAL A 388 -1.83 -42.67 -19.31
CA VAL A 388 -2.13 -42.62 -20.74
C VAL A 388 -1.07 -43.38 -21.55
N LYS A 389 0.22 -43.32 -21.18
CA LYS A 389 1.28 -44.10 -21.82
C LYS A 389 1.14 -45.61 -21.55
N GLY A 390 0.71 -46.00 -20.35
CA GLY A 390 0.50 -47.42 -20.02
C GLY A 390 -0.67 -48.07 -20.74
N ARG A 391 -1.61 -47.33 -21.31
CA ARG A 391 -2.74 -47.85 -22.11
C ARG A 391 -2.46 -48.00 -23.62
N ARG A 392 -1.31 -47.52 -24.13
CA ARG A 392 -0.90 -47.66 -25.54
C ARG A 392 0.00 -48.86 -25.82
N PHE A 393 0.31 -49.66 -24.79
CA PHE A 393 1.13 -50.87 -24.91
C PHE A 393 0.41 -52.11 -24.32
N ARG A 394 -0.92 -52.22 -24.54
CA ARG A 394 -1.62 -53.51 -24.40
C ARG A 394 -2.55 -53.74 -25.58
#